data_a10b3d87b5aa07b227b6533d96863422
#
_entry.id   a10b3d87b5aa07b227b6533d96863422
#
_cell.length_a   1.000
_cell.length_b   1.000
_cell.length_c   1.000
_cell.angle_alpha   90.00
_cell.angle_beta   90.00
_cell.angle_gamma   90.00
#
_symmetry.space_group_name_H-M   'P 1'
#
loop_
_entity.id
_entity.type
_entity.pdbx_description
1 polymer ?
#
loop_
_entity_poly.entity_id
_entity_poly.type
_entity_poly.pdbx_seq_one_letter_code
_entity_poly.pdbx_strand_id
1 'polypeptide(L)'
;MPDATIKRVDEMESFYDGLVTRARAELGVTSWGMQVFDLPPRFDEYPNHHHGDGGGDPGQEEVYIPLAGSATLVLDGEQHRLEPGVWARVGIDQLRRLVPGEEGFRYIALGGTPGKTFVPPGWTELGAAPPTAPA
;
A
#
# COMPACT_ATOMS: atom_id res chain seq x y z
N MET A 1 -3.28 29.82 -11.96
CA MET A 1 -3.91 28.62 -11.36
C MET A 1 -2.93 27.98 -10.38
N PRO A 2 -3.38 27.68 -9.15
CA PRO A 2 -2.53 26.92 -8.24
C PRO A 2 -2.18 25.55 -8.83
N ASP A 3 -0.95 25.10 -8.61
CA ASP A 3 -0.53 23.75 -8.92
C ASP A 3 -0.84 22.86 -7.70
N ALA A 4 -2.06 22.35 -7.65
CA ALA A 4 -2.54 21.56 -6.52
C ALA A 4 -3.70 20.66 -6.96
N THR A 5 -3.84 19.51 -6.31
CA THR A 5 -4.96 18.60 -6.52
C THR A 5 -5.58 18.29 -5.16
N ILE A 6 -6.88 18.48 -5.04
CA ILE A 6 -7.62 18.28 -3.80
C ILE A 6 -8.81 17.38 -4.13
N LYS A 7 -8.84 16.19 -3.56
CA LYS A 7 -9.91 15.20 -3.80
C LYS A 7 -10.27 14.46 -2.53
N ARG A 8 -11.51 14.02 -2.45
CA ARG A 8 -11.95 13.11 -1.39
C ARG A 8 -11.51 11.69 -1.74
N VAL A 9 -10.94 10.99 -0.79
CA VAL A 9 -10.45 9.61 -1.03
C VAL A 9 -11.59 8.65 -1.39
N ASP A 10 -12.78 8.87 -0.84
CA ASP A 10 -13.94 8.02 -1.14
C ASP A 10 -14.52 8.23 -2.54
N GLU A 11 -14.07 9.24 -3.27
CA GLU A 11 -14.43 9.49 -4.66
C GLU A 11 -13.33 9.03 -5.64
N MET A 12 -12.23 8.53 -5.14
CA MET A 12 -11.12 8.06 -5.96
C MET A 12 -11.37 6.65 -6.51
N GLU A 13 -10.77 6.36 -7.68
CA GLU A 13 -10.87 5.04 -8.30
C GLU A 13 -10.28 3.97 -7.39
N SER A 14 -11.02 2.88 -7.24
CA SER A 14 -10.58 1.72 -6.46
C SER A 14 -10.85 0.43 -7.23
N PHE A 15 -10.26 -0.67 -6.76
CA PHE A 15 -10.51 -2.00 -7.33
C PHE A 15 -10.51 -3.04 -6.21
N TYR A 16 -10.83 -4.30 -6.56
CA TYR A 16 -11.06 -5.39 -5.61
C TYR A 16 -12.08 -5.00 -4.53
N ASP A 17 -13.22 -4.43 -5.00
CA ASP A 17 -14.33 -4.05 -4.13
C ASP A 17 -13.89 -3.08 -3.02
N GLY A 18 -13.11 -2.08 -3.39
CA GLY A 18 -12.64 -1.04 -2.47
C GLY A 18 -11.39 -1.37 -1.69
N LEU A 19 -10.80 -2.54 -1.91
CA LEU A 19 -9.60 -2.94 -1.17
C LEU A 19 -8.41 -2.03 -1.45
N VAL A 20 -8.25 -1.57 -2.69
CA VAL A 20 -7.13 -0.71 -3.09
C VAL A 20 -7.66 0.53 -3.78
N THR A 21 -7.28 1.71 -3.29
CA THR A 21 -7.62 3.01 -3.89
C THR A 21 -6.38 3.62 -4.51
N ARG A 22 -6.47 4.02 -5.78
CA ARG A 22 -5.37 4.55 -6.59
C ARG A 22 -5.10 6.02 -6.27
N ALA A 23 -4.69 6.31 -5.04
CA ALA A 23 -4.56 7.68 -4.55
C ALA A 23 -3.43 8.44 -5.26
N ARG A 24 -2.30 7.79 -5.53
CA ARG A 24 -1.20 8.44 -6.25
C ARG A 24 -1.66 8.99 -7.60
N ALA A 25 -2.28 8.15 -8.41
CA ALA A 25 -2.71 8.54 -9.76
C ALA A 25 -3.82 9.58 -9.70
N GLU A 26 -4.77 9.44 -8.78
CA GLU A 26 -5.85 10.40 -8.60
C GLU A 26 -5.33 11.80 -8.24
N LEU A 27 -4.33 11.87 -7.36
CA LEU A 27 -3.73 13.14 -6.97
C LEU A 27 -2.69 13.66 -7.98
N GLY A 28 -2.19 12.79 -8.86
CA GLY A 28 -1.16 13.17 -9.84
C GLY A 28 0.24 13.22 -9.26
N VAL A 29 0.51 12.51 -8.17
CA VAL A 29 1.85 12.45 -7.58
C VAL A 29 2.76 11.63 -8.48
N THR A 30 3.99 12.12 -8.73
CA THR A 30 4.96 11.48 -9.61
C THR A 30 6.23 11.02 -8.88
N SER A 31 6.44 11.45 -7.65
CA SER A 31 7.70 11.24 -6.94
C SER A 31 7.73 9.98 -6.08
N TRP A 32 6.57 9.44 -5.71
CA TRP A 32 6.48 8.23 -4.90
C TRP A 32 5.15 7.52 -5.13
N GLY A 33 5.12 6.22 -4.80
CA GLY A 33 3.89 5.45 -4.77
C GLY A 33 3.06 5.76 -3.54
N MET A 34 1.74 5.78 -3.68
CA MET A 34 0.84 6.04 -2.58
C MET A 34 -0.53 5.46 -2.90
N GLN A 35 -0.93 4.46 -2.13
CA GLN A 35 -2.24 3.85 -2.26
C GLN A 35 -2.91 3.79 -0.89
N VAL A 36 -4.23 3.81 -0.89
CA VAL A 36 -5.00 3.53 0.33
C VAL A 36 -5.50 2.09 0.23
N PHE A 37 -5.19 1.29 1.24
CA PHE A 37 -5.66 -0.08 1.35
C PHE A 37 -6.71 -0.16 2.43
N ASP A 38 -7.74 -0.97 2.19
CA ASP A 38 -8.83 -1.19 3.13
C ASP A 38 -9.06 -2.70 3.24
N LEU A 39 -8.36 -3.33 4.18
CA LEU A 39 -8.41 -4.77 4.39
C LEU A 39 -9.60 -5.08 5.31
N PRO A 40 -10.59 -5.86 4.82
CA PRO A 40 -11.72 -6.22 5.67
C PRO A 40 -11.30 -7.14 6.81
N PRO A 41 -12.14 -7.28 7.85
CA PRO A 41 -11.85 -8.24 8.92
C PRO A 41 -11.65 -9.64 8.37
N ARG A 42 -10.68 -10.37 8.92
CA ARG A 42 -10.36 -11.75 8.53
C ARG A 42 -9.87 -11.92 7.08
N PHE A 43 -9.44 -10.84 6.46
CA PHE A 43 -8.85 -10.92 5.13
C PHE A 43 -7.55 -11.73 5.21
N ASP A 44 -7.47 -12.84 4.48
CA ASP A 44 -6.36 -13.77 4.54
C ASP A 44 -5.60 -13.92 3.21
N GLU A 45 -5.95 -13.09 2.23
CA GLU A 45 -5.34 -13.14 0.89
C GLU A 45 -4.15 -12.19 0.72
N TYR A 46 -3.74 -11.50 1.78
CA TYR A 46 -2.57 -10.63 1.71
C TYR A 46 -1.31 -11.48 1.53
N PRO A 47 -0.57 -11.33 0.43
CA PRO A 47 0.58 -12.19 0.18
C PRO A 47 1.75 -11.86 1.10
N ASN A 48 2.48 -12.90 1.51
CA ASN A 48 3.78 -12.71 2.11
C ASN A 48 4.76 -12.38 0.98
N HIS A 49 5.25 -11.15 0.92
CA HIS A 49 6.01 -10.66 -0.24
C HIS A 49 7.16 -9.74 0.15
N HIS A 50 8.01 -9.47 -0.81
CA HIS A 50 9.09 -8.49 -0.73
C HIS A 50 9.18 -7.73 -2.05
N HIS A 51 9.99 -6.67 -2.07
CA HIS A 51 10.23 -5.86 -3.26
C HIS A 51 11.67 -5.96 -3.77
N GLY A 52 12.38 -7.00 -3.38
CA GLY A 52 13.70 -7.34 -3.92
C GLY A 52 13.60 -8.07 -5.25
N ASP A 53 14.71 -8.65 -5.70
CA ASP A 53 14.75 -9.44 -6.93
C ASP A 53 13.75 -10.60 -6.85
N GLY A 54 12.91 -10.72 -7.89
CA GLY A 54 11.86 -11.75 -7.94
C GLY A 54 10.60 -11.41 -7.17
N GLY A 55 10.56 -10.29 -6.47
CA GLY A 55 9.36 -9.82 -5.77
C GLY A 55 8.47 -8.95 -6.64
N GLY A 56 7.31 -8.55 -6.11
CA GLY A 56 6.42 -7.60 -6.75
C GLY A 56 6.96 -6.18 -6.65
N ASP A 57 6.82 -5.38 -7.74
CA ASP A 57 7.28 -3.99 -7.81
C ASP A 57 8.70 -3.82 -7.29
N PRO A 58 9.71 -4.42 -7.96
CA PRO A 58 11.08 -4.49 -7.42
C PRO A 58 11.68 -3.13 -7.12
N GLY A 59 12.45 -3.08 -6.03
CA GLY A 59 13.22 -1.90 -5.66
C GLY A 59 12.48 -0.90 -4.78
N GLN A 60 11.25 -1.20 -4.35
CA GLN A 60 10.49 -0.27 -3.52
C GLN A 60 10.74 -0.48 -2.03
N GLU A 61 11.10 0.60 -1.36
CA GLU A 61 11.03 0.73 0.08
C GLU A 61 9.64 1.26 0.44
N GLU A 62 9.01 0.72 1.48
CA GLU A 62 7.65 1.09 1.81
C GLU A 62 7.50 1.64 3.23
N VAL A 63 6.48 2.49 3.41
CA VAL A 63 6.01 2.92 4.72
C VAL A 63 4.51 2.67 4.80
N TYR A 64 4.08 2.07 5.90
CA TYR A 64 2.67 1.85 6.19
C TYR A 64 2.20 2.83 7.27
N ILE A 65 1.15 3.59 6.97
CA ILE A 65 0.59 4.59 7.86
C ILE A 65 -0.86 4.20 8.16
N PRO A 66 -1.14 3.62 9.33
CA PRO A 66 -2.50 3.23 9.69
C PRO A 66 -3.44 4.43 9.81
N LEU A 67 -4.65 4.27 9.29
CA LEU A 67 -5.72 5.26 9.37
C LEU A 67 -6.85 4.81 10.30
N ALA A 68 -7.20 3.52 10.27
CA ALA A 68 -8.29 2.98 11.10
C ALA A 68 -8.09 1.48 11.30
N GLY A 69 -8.62 0.96 12.40
CA GLY A 69 -8.50 -0.45 12.73
C GLY A 69 -7.11 -0.83 13.17
N SER A 70 -6.76 -2.09 13.00
CA SER A 70 -5.46 -2.61 13.40
C SER A 70 -5.07 -3.80 12.53
N ALA A 71 -3.77 -4.10 12.51
CA ALA A 71 -3.22 -5.28 11.85
C ALA A 71 -2.02 -5.79 12.60
N THR A 72 -1.69 -7.04 12.36
CA THR A 72 -0.40 -7.60 12.73
C THR A 72 0.50 -7.60 11.50
N LEU A 73 1.64 -6.93 11.60
CA LEU A 73 2.69 -6.97 10.60
C LEU A 73 3.64 -8.10 10.96
N VAL A 74 3.75 -9.10 10.07
CA VAL A 74 4.60 -10.26 10.29
C VAL A 74 5.89 -10.09 9.50
N LEU A 75 7.03 -10.09 10.22
CA LEU A 75 8.38 -9.90 9.68
C LEU A 75 9.25 -11.06 10.17
N ASP A 76 9.59 -12.00 9.28
CA ASP A 76 10.42 -13.17 9.63
C ASP A 76 9.94 -13.92 10.89
N GLY A 77 8.62 -14.08 11.01
CA GLY A 77 8.00 -14.71 12.17
C GLY A 77 7.77 -13.79 13.36
N GLU A 78 8.36 -12.61 13.39
CA GLU A 78 8.07 -11.62 14.42
C GLU A 78 6.75 -10.92 14.13
N GLN A 79 5.96 -10.70 15.17
CA GLN A 79 4.66 -10.07 15.04
C GLN A 79 4.67 -8.68 15.68
N HIS A 80 4.24 -7.69 14.93
CA HIS A 80 4.20 -6.29 15.36
C HIS A 80 2.78 -5.74 15.13
N ARG A 81 2.21 -5.12 16.15
CA ARG A 81 0.90 -4.51 16.02
C ARG A 81 1.00 -3.15 15.36
N LEU A 82 0.20 -2.94 14.32
CA LEU A 82 -0.01 -1.64 13.69
C LEU A 82 -1.40 -1.13 14.01
N GLU A 83 -1.48 0.14 14.38
CA GLU A 83 -2.72 0.85 14.64
C GLU A 83 -2.46 2.35 14.44
N PRO A 84 -3.49 3.21 14.38
CA PRO A 84 -3.24 4.65 14.21
C PRO A 84 -2.23 5.18 15.21
N GLY A 85 -1.21 5.87 14.70
CA GLY A 85 -0.08 6.37 15.50
C GLY A 85 1.15 5.49 15.47
N VAL A 86 1.06 4.24 15.00
CA VAL A 86 2.20 3.33 14.87
C VAL A 86 2.53 3.15 13.39
N TRP A 87 3.59 3.77 12.94
CA TRP A 87 4.02 3.73 11.54
C TRP A 87 5.13 2.70 11.36
N ALA A 88 5.17 2.05 10.21
CA ALA A 88 6.17 1.04 9.90
C ALA A 88 6.90 1.37 8.60
N ARG A 89 8.21 1.29 8.62
CA ARG A 89 9.03 1.26 7.41
C ARG A 89 9.45 -0.18 7.17
N VAL A 90 9.33 -0.64 5.92
CA VAL A 90 9.73 -1.99 5.53
C VAL A 90 10.73 -1.88 4.37
N GLY A 91 11.90 -2.46 4.54
CA GLY A 91 12.95 -2.46 3.53
C GLY A 91 12.63 -3.32 2.32
N ILE A 92 13.40 -3.14 1.25
CA ILE A 92 13.14 -3.72 -0.07
C ILE A 92 13.08 -5.24 -0.01
N ASP A 93 14.04 -5.87 0.63
CA ASP A 93 14.18 -7.35 0.64
C ASP A 93 13.42 -8.02 1.78
N GLN A 94 12.81 -7.26 2.66
CA GLN A 94 12.12 -7.80 3.83
C GLN A 94 10.80 -8.45 3.44
N LEU A 95 10.66 -9.73 3.68
CA LEU A 95 9.37 -10.40 3.58
C LEU A 95 8.41 -9.82 4.61
N ARG A 96 7.20 -9.51 4.16
CA ARG A 96 6.17 -8.93 5.01
C ARG A 96 4.81 -9.48 4.68
N ARG A 97 4.00 -9.57 5.70
CA ARG A 97 2.58 -9.90 5.57
C ARG A 97 1.78 -9.10 6.59
N LEU A 98 0.62 -8.63 6.18
CA LEU A 98 -0.33 -7.95 7.07
C LEU A 98 -1.53 -8.86 7.34
N VAL A 99 -1.89 -8.97 8.60
CA VAL A 99 -3.08 -9.71 9.04
C VAL A 99 -4.01 -8.73 9.74
N PRO A 100 -5.13 -8.33 9.12
CA PRO A 100 -6.03 -7.36 9.74
C PRO A 100 -6.67 -7.91 11.01
N GLY A 101 -6.94 -7.01 11.94
CA GLY A 101 -7.67 -7.34 13.17
C GLY A 101 -9.16 -7.48 12.92
N GLU A 102 -9.91 -7.63 14.00
CA GLU A 102 -11.37 -7.88 13.95
C GLU A 102 -12.17 -6.73 13.33
N GLU A 103 -11.65 -5.51 13.37
CA GLU A 103 -12.30 -4.33 12.80
C GLU A 103 -11.80 -4.01 11.40
N GLY A 104 -10.95 -4.85 10.84
CA GLY A 104 -10.27 -4.56 9.59
C GLY A 104 -9.10 -3.62 9.80
N PHE A 105 -8.48 -3.21 8.68
CA PHE A 105 -7.32 -2.33 8.72
C PHE A 105 -7.27 -1.43 7.50
N ARG A 106 -7.35 -0.13 7.72
CA ARG A 106 -7.22 0.87 6.66
C ARG A 106 -5.91 1.61 6.85
N TYR A 107 -5.12 1.69 5.78
CA TYR A 107 -3.81 2.31 5.87
C TYR A 107 -3.38 2.91 4.53
N ILE A 108 -2.40 3.82 4.60
CA ILE A 108 -1.71 4.33 3.43
C ILE A 108 -0.41 3.55 3.29
N ALA A 109 -0.14 3.03 2.09
CA ALA A 109 1.15 2.50 1.73
C ALA A 109 1.87 3.52 0.86
N LEU A 110 3.02 3.99 1.31
CA LEU A 110 3.93 4.81 0.53
C LEU A 110 5.05 3.93 0.01
N GLY A 111 5.50 4.18 -1.21
CA GLY A 111 6.61 3.43 -1.77
C GLY A 111 7.49 4.28 -2.65
N GLY A 112 8.78 3.99 -2.63
CA GLY A 112 9.75 4.68 -3.48
C GLY A 112 11.02 3.85 -3.63
N THR A 113 11.83 4.22 -4.60
CA THR A 113 13.07 3.52 -4.89
C THR A 113 14.25 4.35 -4.37
N PRO A 114 15.02 3.84 -3.39
CA PRO A 114 16.13 4.61 -2.84
C PRO A 114 17.12 5.03 -3.92
N GLY A 115 17.43 6.33 -3.95
CA GLY A 115 18.44 6.89 -4.86
C GLY A 115 18.09 6.88 -6.33
N LYS A 116 16.84 6.58 -6.70
CA LYS A 116 16.41 6.50 -8.10
C LYS A 116 15.09 7.25 -8.30
N THR A 117 14.84 7.61 -9.56
CA THR A 117 13.55 8.17 -9.96
C THR A 117 12.45 7.12 -9.77
N PHE A 118 11.36 7.51 -9.15
CA PHE A 118 10.20 6.62 -9.01
C PHE A 118 9.53 6.40 -10.37
N VAL A 119 9.28 5.13 -10.70
CA VAL A 119 8.49 4.75 -11.88
C VAL A 119 7.23 4.04 -11.38
N PRO A 120 6.04 4.63 -11.61
CA PRO A 120 4.81 4.00 -11.13
C PRO A 120 4.59 2.64 -11.77
N PRO A 121 4.28 1.60 -10.98
CA PRO A 121 3.80 0.34 -11.55
C PRO A 121 2.53 0.55 -12.37
N GLY A 122 2.41 -0.15 -13.50
CA GLY A 122 1.29 0.05 -14.43
C GLY A 122 -0.08 -0.17 -13.80
N TRP A 123 -0.21 -1.10 -12.85
CA TRP A 123 -1.48 -1.37 -12.19
C TRP A 123 -1.96 -0.21 -11.30
N THR A 124 -1.09 0.74 -10.97
CA THR A 124 -1.45 1.91 -10.16
C THR A 124 -2.02 3.06 -10.99
N GLU A 125 -2.01 2.97 -12.30
CA GLU A 125 -2.54 3.99 -13.18
C GLU A 125 -4.06 3.92 -13.29
N LEU A 126 -4.71 5.08 -13.47
CA LEU A 126 -6.17 5.13 -13.61
C LEU A 126 -6.64 4.33 -14.81
N GLY A 127 -7.67 3.54 -14.63
CA GLY A 127 -8.26 2.71 -15.68
C GLY A 127 -7.48 1.44 -16.02
N ALA A 128 -6.35 1.19 -15.37
CA ALA A 128 -5.57 -0.01 -15.61
C ALA A 128 -6.28 -1.26 -15.06
N ALA A 129 -5.99 -2.42 -15.65
CA ALA A 129 -6.46 -3.67 -15.09
C ALA A 129 -5.84 -3.89 -13.71
N PRO A 130 -6.60 -4.41 -12.72
CA PRO A 130 -6.03 -4.78 -11.43
C PRO A 130 -4.97 -5.89 -11.59
N PRO A 131 -3.97 -5.96 -10.70
CA PRO A 131 -3.05 -7.09 -10.70
C PRO A 131 -3.79 -8.38 -10.34
N THR A 132 -3.22 -9.52 -10.71
CA THR A 132 -3.85 -10.82 -10.47
C THR A 132 -3.91 -11.20 -9.00
N ALA A 133 -3.11 -10.56 -8.16
CA ALA A 133 -3.14 -10.75 -6.71
C ALA A 133 -3.00 -9.39 -6.03
N PRO A 134 -3.63 -9.18 -4.85
CA PRO A 134 -3.42 -7.96 -4.05
C PRO A 134 -1.95 -7.80 -3.71
N ALA A 135 -1.45 -6.58 -3.87
CA ALA A 135 -0.04 -6.28 -3.59
C ALA A 135 0.23 -6.08 -2.12
#